data_a05754b74cc26e99d63a06c55a9fc4e9
#
_entry.id   a05754b74cc26e99d63a06c55a9fc4e9
#
_cell.length_a   1.000
_cell.length_b   1.000
_cell.length_c   1.000
_cell.angle_alpha   90.00
_cell.angle_beta   90.00
_cell.angle_gamma   90.00
#
_symmetry.space_group_name_H-M   'P 1'
#
loop_
_entity.id
_entity.type
_entity.pdbx_description
1 polymer ?
#
loop_
_entity_poly.entity_id
_entity_poly.type
_entity_poly.pdbx_seq_one_letter_code
_entity_poly.pdbx_strand_id
1 'polypeptide(L)'
;MGKGTIVRELVSRDPEGLSLSVSVTTRAPRPAEVDGVDYFFVDDDAFDRMIRAGELLEWAEIVGHRSGTPRGFVEDRLAAGRDVVLEIDVVGASQIRDRVPGSVLIFVEPPSMDELERRLRGRGTETEDRIRLRLETAGWELEQRDWFDHAIVNDDLQRASSQVAAIIEASRSS
;
A
#
# COMPACT_ATOMS: atom_id res chain seq x y z
N MET A 1 -3.88 -6.22 7.95
CA MET A 1 -4.11 -6.90 6.67
C MET A 1 -2.86 -7.60 6.11
N GLY A 2 -1.65 -7.21 6.47
CA GLY A 2 -0.41 -7.90 6.07
C GLY A 2 0.10 -7.56 4.67
N LYS A 3 -0.41 -6.48 4.03
CA LYS A 3 0.05 -6.00 2.71
C LYS A 3 1.57 -5.88 2.65
N GLY A 4 2.19 -5.15 3.56
CA GLY A 4 3.65 -4.94 3.55
C GLY A 4 4.49 -6.21 3.71
N THR A 5 3.96 -7.26 4.33
CA THR A 5 4.69 -8.55 4.41
C THR A 5 4.65 -9.27 3.07
N ILE A 6 3.49 -9.28 2.39
CA ILE A 6 3.36 -9.83 1.03
C ILE A 6 4.28 -9.09 0.06
N VAL A 7 4.27 -7.76 0.08
CA VAL A 7 5.08 -6.95 -0.85
C VAL A 7 6.57 -7.17 -0.64
N ARG A 8 7.04 -7.20 0.61
CA ARG A 8 8.46 -7.52 0.90
C ARG A 8 8.86 -8.90 0.41
N GLU A 9 8.00 -9.88 0.58
CA GLU A 9 8.23 -11.24 0.06
C GLU A 9 8.34 -11.24 -1.47
N LEU A 10 7.45 -10.53 -2.17
CA LEU A 10 7.47 -10.41 -3.64
C LEU A 10 8.76 -9.75 -4.13
N VAL A 11 9.12 -8.60 -3.58
CA VAL A 11 10.35 -7.87 -3.96
C VAL A 11 11.60 -8.70 -3.66
N SER A 12 11.60 -9.50 -2.57
CA SER A 12 12.73 -10.39 -2.27
C SER A 12 12.90 -11.52 -3.28
N ARG A 13 11.81 -11.96 -3.94
CA ARG A 13 11.84 -13.00 -4.98
C ARG A 13 12.26 -12.47 -6.34
N ASP A 14 11.96 -11.22 -6.65
CA ASP A 14 12.28 -10.57 -7.93
C ASP A 14 12.85 -9.15 -7.70
N PRO A 15 14.06 -9.04 -7.10
CA PRO A 15 14.62 -7.74 -6.73
C PRO A 15 15.06 -6.89 -7.93
N GLU A 16 15.25 -7.50 -9.09
CA GLU A 16 15.63 -6.79 -10.33
C GLU A 16 14.42 -6.32 -11.13
N GLY A 17 13.34 -7.11 -11.19
CA GLY A 17 12.14 -6.81 -11.95
C GLY A 17 11.10 -6.00 -11.18
N LEU A 18 11.10 -6.06 -9.82
CA LEU A 18 10.06 -5.47 -8.99
C LEU A 18 10.62 -4.47 -7.97
N SER A 19 9.96 -3.32 -7.85
CA SER A 19 10.29 -2.30 -6.84
C SER A 19 9.10 -1.99 -5.95
N LEU A 20 9.31 -1.86 -4.65
CA LEU A 20 8.33 -1.26 -3.75
C LEU A 20 8.49 0.27 -3.79
N SER A 21 7.40 1.00 -3.96
CA SER A 21 7.41 2.43 -3.83
C SER A 21 7.59 2.85 -2.36
N VAL A 22 8.48 3.81 -2.12
CA VAL A 22 8.64 4.44 -0.81
C VAL A 22 7.67 5.60 -0.71
N SER A 23 6.65 5.47 0.14
CA SER A 23 5.63 6.51 0.33
C SER A 23 6.17 7.69 1.13
N VAL A 24 5.66 8.89 0.87
CA VAL A 24 5.83 10.05 1.74
C VAL A 24 4.72 10.08 2.78
N THR A 25 5.02 10.52 4.01
CA THR A 25 4.01 10.62 5.09
C THR A 25 4.29 11.78 6.04
N THR A 26 3.21 12.36 6.59
CA THR A 26 3.29 13.38 7.66
C THR A 26 3.29 12.75 9.07
N ARG A 27 3.21 11.43 9.17
CA ARG A 27 3.33 10.72 10.44
C ARG A 27 4.77 10.73 10.93
N ALA A 28 4.96 10.94 12.22
CA ALA A 28 6.29 10.77 12.82
C ALA A 28 6.81 9.33 12.65
N PRO A 29 8.13 9.14 12.44
CA PRO A 29 8.73 7.82 12.31
C PRO A 29 8.57 7.00 13.59
N ARG A 30 8.39 5.68 13.45
CA ARG A 30 8.47 4.74 14.56
C ARG A 30 9.94 4.41 14.87
N PRO A 31 10.27 3.88 16.08
CA PRO A 31 11.66 3.68 16.51
C PRO A 31 12.56 2.84 15.57
N ALA A 32 11.98 1.99 14.72
CA ALA A 32 12.74 1.13 13.80
C ALA A 32 12.64 1.57 12.34
N GLU A 33 11.91 2.64 12.04
CA GLU A 33 11.73 3.13 10.67
C GLU A 33 12.87 4.07 10.27
N VAL A 34 13.31 3.94 9.02
CA VAL A 34 14.42 4.71 8.45
C VAL A 34 13.88 5.61 7.33
N ASP A 35 14.20 6.92 7.43
CA ASP A 35 13.81 7.88 6.40
C ASP A 35 14.45 7.53 5.05
N GLY A 36 13.65 7.63 3.98
CA GLY A 36 14.04 7.27 2.62
C GLY A 36 14.07 5.77 2.32
N VAL A 37 13.83 4.91 3.33
CA VAL A 37 13.78 3.44 3.19
C VAL A 37 12.37 2.91 3.46
N ASP A 38 11.82 3.20 4.62
CA ASP A 38 10.46 2.79 4.99
C ASP A 38 9.42 3.82 4.52
N TYR A 39 9.71 5.09 4.73
CA TYR A 39 8.95 6.26 4.29
C TYR A 39 9.88 7.46 4.07
N PHE A 40 9.43 8.43 3.29
CA PHE A 40 9.93 9.80 3.36
C PHE A 40 9.07 10.54 4.40
N PHE A 41 9.67 10.94 5.52
CA PHE A 41 8.97 11.65 6.58
C PHE A 41 9.07 13.15 6.35
N VAL A 42 7.92 13.81 6.19
CA VAL A 42 7.83 15.24 5.90
C VAL A 42 6.86 15.93 6.84
N ASP A 43 6.95 17.24 6.99
CA ASP A 43 5.94 18.03 7.66
C ASP A 43 4.72 18.32 6.76
N ASP A 44 3.66 18.85 7.34
CA ASP A 44 2.43 19.14 6.63
C ASP A 44 2.63 20.19 5.52
N ASP A 45 3.48 21.21 5.76
CA ASP A 45 3.76 22.24 4.78
C ASP A 45 4.51 21.69 3.56
N ALA A 46 5.46 20.76 3.77
CA ALA A 46 6.16 20.09 2.68
C ALA A 46 5.20 19.21 1.88
N PHE A 47 4.33 18.47 2.56
CA PHE A 47 3.31 17.63 1.91
C PHE A 47 2.36 18.47 1.05
N ASP A 48 1.91 19.63 1.56
CA ASP A 48 1.09 20.58 0.81
C ASP A 48 1.80 21.14 -0.43
N ARG A 49 3.12 21.40 -0.33
CA ARG A 49 3.91 21.81 -1.51
C ARG A 49 3.95 20.70 -2.56
N MET A 50 4.14 19.44 -2.17
CA MET A 50 4.15 18.29 -3.08
C MET A 50 2.80 18.11 -3.79
N ILE A 51 1.67 18.28 -3.06
CA ILE A 51 0.33 18.24 -3.67
C ILE A 51 0.20 19.35 -4.73
N ARG A 52 0.52 20.59 -4.37
CA ARG A 52 0.40 21.75 -5.29
C ARG A 52 1.31 21.64 -6.52
N ALA A 53 2.48 21.03 -6.36
CA ALA A 53 3.44 20.79 -7.45
C ALA A 53 3.08 19.58 -8.33
N GLY A 54 2.06 18.77 -7.96
CA GLY A 54 1.69 17.55 -8.67
C GLY A 54 2.73 16.43 -8.56
N GLU A 55 3.55 16.46 -7.51
CA GLU A 55 4.63 15.50 -7.26
C GLU A 55 4.13 14.16 -6.70
N LEU A 56 2.83 14.04 -6.37
CA LEU A 56 2.22 12.82 -5.88
C LEU A 56 1.33 12.18 -6.95
N LEU A 57 1.47 10.88 -7.16
CA LEU A 57 0.57 10.07 -7.99
C LEU A 57 -0.80 9.93 -7.35
N GLU A 58 -0.81 9.66 -6.06
CA GLU A 58 -1.97 9.57 -5.20
C GLU A 58 -1.62 10.07 -3.80
N TRP A 59 -2.60 10.44 -3.02
CA TRP A 59 -2.46 10.70 -1.59
C TRP A 59 -3.79 10.54 -0.87
N ALA A 60 -3.74 10.19 0.41
CA ALA A 60 -4.89 10.08 1.28
C ALA A 60 -4.56 10.50 2.71
N GLU A 61 -5.59 10.86 3.45
CA GLU A 61 -5.51 11.02 4.90
C GLU A 61 -5.93 9.72 5.58
N ILE A 62 -5.04 9.14 6.38
CA ILE A 62 -5.22 7.86 7.04
C ILE A 62 -5.01 8.04 8.53
N VAL A 63 -6.08 7.93 9.32
CA VAL A 63 -6.02 8.00 10.80
C VAL A 63 -5.29 9.25 11.29
N GLY A 64 -5.64 10.42 10.72
CA GLY A 64 -5.12 11.74 11.11
C GLY A 64 -3.71 12.05 10.63
N HIS A 65 -3.18 11.30 9.67
CA HIS A 65 -1.92 11.56 8.98
C HIS A 65 -2.10 11.43 7.48
N ARG A 66 -1.33 12.20 6.71
CA ARG A 66 -1.34 12.10 5.25
C ARG A 66 -0.26 11.15 4.78
N SER A 67 -0.56 10.41 3.73
CA SER A 67 0.40 9.56 3.04
C SER A 67 0.15 9.65 1.54
N GLY A 68 1.21 9.46 0.73
CA GLY A 68 1.10 9.51 -0.72
C GLY A 68 2.30 8.89 -1.41
N THR A 69 2.15 8.63 -2.70
CA THR A 69 3.18 8.01 -3.52
C THR A 69 3.90 9.05 -4.38
N PRO A 70 5.22 9.26 -4.21
CA PRO A 70 5.99 10.18 -5.03
C PRO A 70 5.99 9.75 -6.52
N ARG A 71 5.55 10.64 -7.40
CA ARG A 71 5.44 10.41 -8.84
C ARG A 71 6.79 10.09 -9.46
N GLY A 72 7.80 10.91 -9.21
CA GLY A 72 9.13 10.75 -9.80
C GLY A 72 9.77 9.41 -9.46
N PHE A 73 9.60 8.91 -8.23
CA PHE A 73 10.12 7.59 -7.85
C PHE A 73 9.54 6.48 -8.72
N VAL A 74 8.22 6.51 -8.97
CA VAL A 74 7.54 5.49 -9.77
C VAL A 74 7.95 5.61 -11.25
N GLU A 75 7.94 6.83 -11.80
CA GLU A 75 8.30 7.08 -13.20
C GLU A 75 9.74 6.64 -13.51
N ASP A 76 10.69 6.93 -12.62
CA ASP A 76 12.10 6.51 -12.77
C ASP A 76 12.25 4.98 -12.80
N ARG A 77 11.50 4.25 -11.97
CA ARG A 77 11.55 2.78 -11.93
C ARG A 77 10.91 2.16 -13.16
N LEU A 78 9.76 2.69 -13.59
CA LEU A 78 9.10 2.24 -14.82
C LEU A 78 9.97 2.52 -16.06
N ALA A 79 10.62 3.69 -16.13
CA ALA A 79 11.55 4.01 -17.20
C ALA A 79 12.79 3.09 -17.24
N ALA A 80 13.19 2.54 -16.09
CA ALA A 80 14.22 1.52 -15.98
C ALA A 80 13.73 0.09 -16.32
N GLY A 81 12.48 -0.07 -16.78
CA GLY A 81 11.89 -1.36 -17.13
C GLY A 81 11.48 -2.23 -15.94
N ARG A 82 11.28 -1.62 -14.76
CA ARG A 82 10.88 -2.34 -13.55
C ARG A 82 9.40 -2.12 -13.27
N ASP A 83 8.71 -3.14 -12.78
CA ASP A 83 7.39 -2.96 -12.21
C ASP A 83 7.46 -2.29 -10.84
N VAL A 84 6.44 -1.52 -10.50
CA VAL A 84 6.35 -0.83 -9.22
C VAL A 84 5.11 -1.26 -8.46
N VAL A 85 5.29 -1.78 -7.26
CA VAL A 85 4.20 -2.09 -6.34
C VAL A 85 3.95 -0.89 -5.43
N LEU A 86 2.70 -0.45 -5.38
CA LEU A 86 2.22 0.58 -4.46
C LEU A 86 1.44 -0.07 -3.31
N GLU A 87 1.86 0.17 -2.07
CA GLU A 87 1.12 -0.24 -0.88
C GLU A 87 0.23 0.92 -0.42
N ILE A 88 -0.98 0.99 -0.97
CA ILE A 88 -1.92 2.09 -0.79
C ILE A 88 -3.26 1.61 -0.22
N ASP A 89 -4.12 2.53 0.19
CA ASP A 89 -5.50 2.28 0.60
C ASP A 89 -6.49 2.37 -0.59
N VAL A 90 -7.78 2.21 -0.33
CA VAL A 90 -8.84 2.28 -1.35
C VAL A 90 -8.92 3.67 -1.98
N VAL A 91 -8.71 4.74 -1.19
CA VAL A 91 -8.76 6.12 -1.71
C VAL A 91 -7.60 6.38 -2.66
N GLY A 92 -6.39 5.94 -2.29
CA GLY A 92 -5.22 5.99 -3.17
C GLY A 92 -5.39 5.13 -4.42
N ALA A 93 -5.94 3.92 -4.28
CA ALA A 93 -6.21 3.02 -5.40
C ALA A 93 -7.18 3.64 -6.42
N SER A 94 -8.22 4.35 -5.96
CA SER A 94 -9.13 5.10 -6.84
C SER A 94 -8.39 6.14 -7.68
N GLN A 95 -7.52 6.92 -7.05
CA GLN A 95 -6.72 7.93 -7.76
C GLN A 95 -5.74 7.31 -8.77
N ILE A 96 -5.14 6.16 -8.43
CA ILE A 96 -4.25 5.43 -9.35
C ILE A 96 -5.03 4.93 -10.57
N ARG A 97 -6.21 4.35 -10.39
CA ARG A 97 -7.06 3.90 -11.51
C ARG A 97 -7.33 5.02 -12.51
N ASP A 98 -7.62 6.22 -12.01
CA ASP A 98 -7.94 7.36 -12.86
C ASP A 98 -6.70 7.97 -13.56
N ARG A 99 -5.54 7.93 -12.89
CA ARG A 99 -4.33 8.66 -13.32
C ARG A 99 -3.29 7.80 -14.02
N VAL A 100 -3.32 6.48 -13.80
CA VAL A 100 -2.34 5.53 -14.34
C VAL A 100 -3.06 4.41 -15.10
N PRO A 101 -3.46 4.66 -16.36
CA PRO A 101 -4.08 3.62 -17.18
C PRO A 101 -3.19 2.39 -17.29
N GLY A 102 -3.79 1.20 -17.17
CA GLY A 102 -3.06 -0.07 -17.19
C GLY A 102 -2.51 -0.52 -15.83
N SER A 103 -2.74 0.25 -14.76
CA SER A 103 -2.46 -0.25 -13.40
C SER A 103 -3.37 -1.42 -13.05
N VAL A 104 -2.81 -2.43 -12.37
CA VAL A 104 -3.55 -3.58 -11.85
C VAL A 104 -3.80 -3.40 -10.36
N LEU A 105 -5.05 -3.34 -9.96
CA LEU A 105 -5.47 -3.12 -8.57
C LEU A 105 -5.81 -4.44 -7.89
N ILE A 106 -5.05 -4.77 -6.84
CA ILE A 106 -5.20 -6.03 -6.08
C ILE A 106 -5.66 -5.69 -4.67
N PHE A 107 -6.86 -6.15 -4.31
CA PHE A 107 -7.38 -6.04 -2.95
C PHE A 107 -6.86 -7.20 -2.10
N VAL A 108 -6.20 -6.89 -0.98
CA VAL A 108 -5.74 -7.90 -0.03
C VAL A 108 -6.62 -7.84 1.21
N GLU A 109 -7.39 -8.90 1.43
CA GLU A 109 -8.34 -8.98 2.55
C GLU A 109 -7.89 -9.96 3.63
N PRO A 110 -8.29 -9.74 4.90
CA PRO A 110 -8.11 -10.74 5.95
C PRO A 110 -9.09 -11.90 5.74
N PRO A 111 -8.84 -13.09 6.32
CA PRO A 111 -9.80 -14.21 6.28
C PRO A 111 -11.13 -13.90 6.95
N SER A 112 -11.13 -13.03 7.97
CA SER A 112 -12.30 -12.52 8.67
C SER A 112 -11.95 -11.23 9.43
N MET A 113 -13.00 -10.49 9.85
CA MET A 113 -12.83 -9.31 10.72
C MET A 113 -12.28 -9.69 12.08
N ASP A 114 -12.67 -10.84 12.64
CA ASP A 114 -12.15 -11.34 13.92
C ASP A 114 -10.64 -11.62 13.84
N GLU A 115 -10.19 -12.20 12.73
CA GLU A 115 -8.76 -12.44 12.49
C GLU A 115 -8.00 -11.11 12.32
N LEU A 116 -8.59 -10.13 11.66
CA LEU A 116 -8.01 -8.79 11.57
C LEU A 116 -7.87 -8.16 12.95
N GLU A 117 -8.91 -8.20 13.76
CA GLU A 117 -8.88 -7.68 15.13
C GLU A 117 -7.80 -8.37 15.97
N ARG A 118 -7.74 -9.70 15.90
CA ARG A 118 -6.72 -10.50 16.59
C ARG A 118 -5.29 -10.07 16.20
N ARG A 119 -5.07 -9.85 14.89
CA ARG A 119 -3.76 -9.40 14.37
C ARG A 119 -3.41 -7.97 14.81
N LEU A 120 -4.38 -7.07 14.85
CA LEU A 120 -4.18 -5.69 15.32
C LEU A 120 -3.81 -5.67 16.80
N ARG A 121 -4.55 -6.40 17.65
CA ARG A 121 -4.29 -6.51 19.09
C ARG A 121 -2.95 -7.19 19.37
N GLY A 122 -2.60 -8.24 18.63
CA GLY A 122 -1.37 -8.99 18.79
C GLY A 122 -0.07 -8.19 18.53
N ARG A 123 -0.16 -7.04 17.85
CA ARG A 123 1.00 -6.15 17.66
C ARG A 123 1.37 -5.36 18.91
N GLY A 124 0.44 -5.13 19.84
CA GLY A 124 0.67 -4.42 21.09
C GLY A 124 1.10 -2.96 20.97
N THR A 125 1.00 -2.37 19.78
CA THR A 125 1.53 -1.02 19.48
C THR A 125 0.44 0.04 19.34
N GLU A 126 -0.84 -0.34 19.43
CA GLU A 126 -1.97 0.55 19.18
C GLU A 126 -2.93 0.60 20.37
N THR A 127 -3.55 1.76 20.59
CA THR A 127 -4.60 1.93 21.60
C THR A 127 -5.91 1.31 21.11
N GLU A 128 -6.84 0.99 22.04
CA GLU A 128 -8.17 0.45 21.73
C GLU A 128 -8.95 1.35 20.75
N ASP A 129 -8.88 2.67 20.91
CA ASP A 129 -9.56 3.61 20.01
C ASP A 129 -9.00 3.56 18.60
N ARG A 130 -7.68 3.37 18.44
CA ARG A 130 -7.06 3.19 17.13
C ARG A 130 -7.42 1.85 16.50
N ILE A 131 -7.49 0.79 17.29
CA ILE A 131 -7.93 -0.54 16.81
C ILE A 131 -9.37 -0.44 16.31
N ARG A 132 -10.27 0.18 17.07
CA ARG A 132 -11.67 0.38 16.65
C ARG A 132 -11.76 1.15 15.33
N LEU A 133 -11.07 2.28 15.21
CA LEU A 133 -11.07 3.08 13.99
C LEU A 133 -10.53 2.29 12.78
N ARG A 134 -9.50 1.45 12.99
CA ARG A 134 -8.97 0.59 11.92
C ARG A 134 -9.95 -0.51 11.50
N LEU A 135 -10.72 -1.06 12.43
CA LEU A 135 -11.75 -2.06 12.11
C LEU A 135 -12.92 -1.42 11.36
N GLU A 136 -13.36 -0.23 11.75
CA GLU A 136 -14.39 0.54 11.03
C GLU A 136 -13.92 0.85 9.60
N THR A 137 -12.68 1.35 9.44
CA THR A 137 -12.08 1.61 8.14
C THR A 137 -11.99 0.34 7.29
N ALA A 138 -11.55 -0.78 7.88
CA ALA A 138 -11.46 -2.05 7.17
C ALA A 138 -12.84 -2.59 6.72
N GLY A 139 -13.89 -2.36 7.52
CA GLY A 139 -15.26 -2.69 7.14
C GLY A 139 -15.69 -1.95 5.87
N TRP A 140 -15.46 -0.63 5.84
CA TRP A 140 -15.73 0.18 4.66
C TRP A 140 -14.86 -0.22 3.45
N GLU A 141 -13.57 -0.49 3.66
CA GLU A 141 -12.67 -0.95 2.58
C GLU A 141 -13.14 -2.27 1.97
N LEU A 142 -13.64 -3.21 2.79
CA LEU A 142 -14.17 -4.49 2.31
C LEU A 142 -15.42 -4.34 1.42
N GLU A 143 -16.25 -3.33 1.64
CA GLU A 143 -17.39 -3.01 0.78
C GLU A 143 -16.95 -2.55 -0.63
N GLN A 144 -15.69 -2.06 -0.77
CA GLN A 144 -15.13 -1.62 -2.03
C GLN A 144 -14.39 -2.73 -2.80
N ARG A 145 -14.31 -3.94 -2.25
CA ARG A 145 -13.56 -5.08 -2.79
C ARG A 145 -13.85 -5.37 -4.26
N ASP A 146 -15.13 -5.40 -4.64
CA ASP A 146 -15.57 -5.79 -5.99
C ASP A 146 -15.21 -4.77 -7.08
N TRP A 147 -14.72 -3.59 -6.67
CA TRP A 147 -14.22 -2.56 -7.57
C TRP A 147 -12.78 -2.83 -8.02
N PHE A 148 -12.00 -3.68 -7.31
CA PHE A 148 -10.65 -4.05 -7.67
C PHE A 148 -10.62 -5.10 -8.79
N ASP A 149 -9.49 -5.17 -9.52
CA ASP A 149 -9.32 -6.15 -10.61
C ASP A 149 -9.15 -7.57 -10.05
N HIS A 150 -8.54 -7.68 -8.88
CA HIS A 150 -8.35 -8.95 -8.16
C HIS A 150 -8.57 -8.78 -6.67
N ALA A 151 -9.08 -9.82 -6.01
CA ALA A 151 -9.17 -9.89 -4.55
C ALA A 151 -8.49 -11.16 -4.04
N ILE A 152 -7.64 -11.02 -3.02
CA ILE A 152 -6.83 -12.10 -2.44
C ILE A 152 -7.02 -12.15 -0.94
N VAL A 153 -7.40 -13.32 -0.43
CA VAL A 153 -7.50 -13.57 1.01
C VAL A 153 -6.11 -13.88 1.57
N ASN A 154 -5.64 -13.06 2.52
CA ASN A 154 -4.37 -13.29 3.23
C ASN A 154 -4.58 -14.12 4.49
N ASP A 155 -4.89 -15.38 4.32
CA ASP A 155 -4.96 -16.38 5.39
C ASP A 155 -3.62 -17.10 5.58
N ASP A 156 -2.88 -17.34 4.50
CA ASP A 156 -1.52 -17.87 4.47
C ASP A 156 -0.62 -16.97 3.61
N LEU A 157 0.52 -16.54 4.17
CA LEU A 157 1.43 -15.59 3.52
C LEU A 157 1.98 -16.13 2.19
N GLN A 158 2.40 -17.39 2.17
CA GLN A 158 3.05 -17.99 0.99
C GLN A 158 2.04 -18.14 -0.15
N ARG A 159 0.82 -18.57 0.18
CA ARG A 159 -0.28 -18.68 -0.79
C ARG A 159 -0.67 -17.31 -1.33
N ALA A 160 -0.91 -16.33 -0.48
CA ALA A 160 -1.26 -14.98 -0.89
C ALA A 160 -0.15 -14.35 -1.75
N SER A 161 1.12 -14.45 -1.35
CA SER A 161 2.26 -13.95 -2.13
C SER A 161 2.37 -14.63 -3.48
N SER A 162 2.14 -15.95 -3.58
CA SER A 162 2.19 -16.67 -4.84
C SER A 162 1.04 -16.28 -5.79
N GLN A 163 -0.14 -16.00 -5.25
CA GLN A 163 -1.27 -15.50 -6.05
C GLN A 163 -0.98 -14.10 -6.61
N VAL A 164 -0.41 -13.19 -5.80
CA VAL A 164 -0.02 -11.86 -6.29
C VAL A 164 1.08 -11.97 -7.35
N ALA A 165 2.09 -12.82 -7.15
CA ALA A 165 3.15 -13.06 -8.13
C ALA A 165 2.58 -13.52 -9.49
N ALA A 166 1.64 -14.46 -9.48
CA ALA A 166 1.00 -14.96 -10.70
C ALA A 166 0.22 -13.86 -11.44
N ILE A 167 -0.44 -12.94 -10.72
CA ILE A 167 -1.12 -11.79 -11.34
C ILE A 167 -0.10 -10.85 -11.99
N ILE A 168 1.02 -10.54 -11.30
CA ILE A 168 2.09 -9.70 -11.85
C ILE A 168 2.65 -10.32 -13.13
N GLU A 169 2.97 -11.61 -13.13
CA GLU A 169 3.48 -12.31 -14.32
C GLU A 169 2.48 -12.30 -15.48
N ALA A 170 1.19 -12.49 -15.20
CA ALA A 170 0.15 -12.42 -16.23
C ALA A 170 0.03 -11.01 -16.82
N SER A 171 0.16 -9.95 -16.02
CA SER A 171 0.10 -8.57 -16.50
C SER A 171 1.30 -8.17 -17.36
N ARG A 172 2.49 -8.74 -17.11
CA ARG A 172 3.69 -8.55 -17.97
C ARG A 172 3.53 -9.15 -19.36
N SER A 173 2.63 -10.12 -19.50
CA SER A 173 2.44 -10.90 -20.75
C SER A 173 1.30 -10.36 -21.62
N SER A 174 0.58 -9.34 -21.16
CA SER A 174 -0.58 -8.75 -21.83
C SER A 174 -0.21 -7.48 -22.57
#